data_f1a41f42cf7a9758f92a67c48b835ee5
#
_entry.id   f1a41f42cf7a9758f92a67c48b835ee5
#
_cell.length_a   1.000
_cell.length_b   1.000
_cell.length_c   1.000
_cell.angle_alpha   90.00
_cell.angle_beta   90.00
_cell.angle_gamma   90.00
#
_symmetry.space_group_name_H-M   'P 1'
#
loop_
_entity.id
_entity.type
_entity.pdbx_description
1 polymer ?
#
loop_
_entity_poly.entity_id
_entity_poly.type
_entity_poly.pdbx_seq_one_letter_code
_entity_poly.pdbx_strand_id
1 'polypeptide(L)'
;MKIYNLLVRAQRGDKESCYVILEKFERLTKKYSRKLSYEDAEQDVICYFIELIYTFPLEKFREDDEGKIVVYITKCIYHEYIRLLKQIILQKSEVNYSSLSEEQLHVLESRNSEKDCYEQIFLSELHQNLEEKEWDIIQKIYIEGKAVS
;
A
#
# COMPACT_ATOMS: atom_id res chain seq x y z
N MET A 1 -16.80 -12.47 4.26
CA MET A 1 -16.47 -12.82 2.86
C MET A 1 -14.99 -12.56 2.60
N LYS A 2 -14.34 -13.42 1.89
CA LYS A 2 -12.92 -13.28 1.55
C LYS A 2 -12.70 -12.11 0.60
N ILE A 3 -11.54 -11.47 0.73
CA ILE A 3 -11.18 -10.31 -0.12
C ILE A 3 -11.19 -10.68 -1.60
N TYR A 4 -10.75 -11.89 -1.95
CA TYR A 4 -10.79 -12.37 -3.33
C TYR A 4 -12.21 -12.29 -3.90
N ASN A 5 -13.19 -12.77 -3.17
CA ASN A 5 -14.59 -12.77 -3.62
C ASN A 5 -15.15 -11.35 -3.72
N LEU A 6 -14.76 -10.46 -2.80
CA LEU A 6 -15.13 -9.05 -2.86
C LEU A 6 -14.54 -8.38 -4.10
N LEU A 7 -13.28 -8.69 -4.42
CA LEU A 7 -12.63 -8.16 -5.63
C LEU A 7 -13.33 -8.65 -6.90
N VAL A 8 -13.68 -9.92 -6.95
CA VAL A 8 -14.42 -10.47 -8.10
C VAL A 8 -15.74 -9.73 -8.28
N ARG A 9 -16.48 -9.54 -7.21
CA ARG A 9 -17.78 -8.84 -7.25
C ARG A 9 -17.62 -7.37 -7.63
N ALA A 10 -16.62 -6.69 -7.06
CA ALA A 10 -16.36 -5.28 -7.37
C ALA A 10 -16.04 -5.10 -8.85
N GLN A 11 -15.21 -5.98 -9.42
CA GLN A 11 -14.87 -5.91 -10.85
C GLN A 11 -16.07 -6.22 -11.76
N ARG A 12 -17.08 -6.89 -11.24
CA ARG A 12 -18.34 -7.12 -11.96
C ARG A 12 -19.35 -5.98 -11.83
N GLY A 13 -18.99 -4.93 -11.09
CA GLY A 13 -19.82 -3.74 -10.93
C GLY A 13 -20.56 -3.64 -9.60
N ASP A 14 -20.27 -4.51 -8.62
CA ASP A 14 -20.87 -4.42 -7.30
C ASP A 14 -20.17 -3.35 -6.47
N LYS A 15 -20.80 -2.20 -6.35
CA LYS A 15 -20.27 -1.05 -5.61
C LYS A 15 -20.16 -1.30 -4.10
N GLU A 16 -21.06 -2.11 -3.55
CA GLU A 16 -21.01 -2.44 -2.12
C GLU A 16 -19.75 -3.24 -1.78
N SER A 17 -19.38 -4.19 -2.64
CA SER A 17 -18.14 -4.96 -2.45
C SER A 17 -16.92 -4.08 -2.51
N CYS A 18 -16.88 -3.12 -3.42
CA CYS A 18 -15.83 -2.12 -3.49
C CYS A 18 -15.74 -1.32 -2.19
N TYR A 19 -16.87 -0.86 -1.68
CA TYR A 19 -16.94 -0.09 -0.44
C TYR A 19 -16.43 -0.91 0.75
N VAL A 20 -16.82 -2.18 0.84
CA VAL A 20 -16.36 -3.07 1.92
C VAL A 20 -14.84 -3.23 1.88
N ILE A 21 -14.26 -3.37 0.70
CA ILE A 21 -12.79 -3.44 0.57
C ILE A 21 -12.15 -2.14 1.06
N LEU A 22 -12.69 -0.99 0.67
CA LEU A 22 -12.19 0.31 1.13
C LEU A 22 -12.24 0.42 2.66
N GLU A 23 -13.31 -0.03 3.28
CA GLU A 23 -13.46 -0.02 4.74
C GLU A 23 -12.42 -0.91 5.43
N LYS A 24 -12.13 -2.08 4.86
CA LYS A 24 -11.15 -3.01 5.44
C LYS A 24 -9.75 -2.40 5.50
N PHE A 25 -9.41 -1.51 4.59
CA PHE A 25 -8.10 -0.87 4.52
C PHE A 25 -8.14 0.61 4.94
N GLU A 26 -9.23 1.05 5.56
CA GLU A 26 -9.43 2.45 5.96
C GLU A 26 -8.30 2.97 6.86
N ARG A 27 -7.86 2.19 7.84
CA ARG A 27 -6.76 2.57 8.73
C ARG A 27 -5.49 2.88 7.95
N LEU A 28 -5.19 2.03 6.98
CA LEU A 28 -3.99 2.17 6.16
C LEU A 28 -4.06 3.40 5.28
N THR A 29 -5.16 3.59 4.58
CA THR A 29 -5.36 4.75 3.71
C THR A 29 -5.32 6.06 4.48
N LYS A 30 -5.96 6.11 5.65
CA LYS A 30 -5.92 7.29 6.53
C LYS A 30 -4.52 7.57 7.07
N LYS A 31 -3.78 6.54 7.45
CA LYS A 31 -2.42 6.68 7.96
C LYS A 31 -1.52 7.38 6.93
N TYR A 32 -1.51 6.90 5.70
CA TYR A 32 -0.67 7.48 4.65
C TYR A 32 -1.17 8.85 4.21
N SER A 33 -2.48 9.04 4.18
CA SER A 33 -3.06 10.35 3.86
C SER A 33 -2.62 11.42 4.85
N ARG A 34 -2.62 11.10 6.15
CA ARG A 34 -2.17 12.01 7.20
C ARG A 34 -0.68 12.35 7.07
N LYS A 35 0.14 11.35 6.71
CA LYS A 35 1.58 11.56 6.51
C LYS A 35 1.88 12.47 5.33
N LEU A 36 1.03 12.48 4.33
CA LEU A 36 1.19 13.34 3.15
C LEU A 36 0.88 14.80 3.45
N SER A 37 0.02 15.09 4.42
CA SER A 37 -0.23 16.42 4.98
C SER A 37 -0.74 17.47 3.99
N TYR A 38 -1.38 17.08 2.88
CA TYR A 38 -2.07 18.04 2.02
C TYR A 38 -3.57 17.72 1.98
N GLU A 39 -4.35 18.74 1.60
CA GLU A 39 -5.82 18.70 1.74
C GLU A 39 -6.47 17.54 1.00
N ASP A 40 -6.07 17.28 -0.23
CA ASP A 40 -6.67 16.25 -1.07
C ASP A 40 -5.97 14.89 -0.97
N ALA A 41 -5.08 14.70 -0.01
CA ALA A 41 -4.28 13.47 0.11
C ALA A 41 -5.15 12.23 0.26
N GLU A 42 -6.17 12.30 1.11
CA GLU A 42 -7.08 11.17 1.34
C GLU A 42 -7.82 10.78 0.07
N GLN A 43 -8.33 11.78 -0.66
CA GLN A 43 -9.03 11.54 -1.92
C GLN A 43 -8.11 10.91 -2.96
N ASP A 44 -6.88 11.39 -3.08
CA ASP A 44 -5.91 10.87 -4.03
C ASP A 44 -5.57 9.41 -3.74
N VAL A 45 -5.35 9.06 -2.47
CA VAL A 45 -5.07 7.68 -2.05
C VAL A 45 -6.28 6.78 -2.31
N ILE A 46 -7.49 7.24 -1.98
CA ILE A 46 -8.71 6.47 -2.19
C ILE A 46 -8.99 6.27 -3.68
N CYS A 47 -8.81 7.30 -4.50
CA CYS A 47 -8.97 7.19 -5.96
C CYS A 47 -8.01 6.15 -6.54
N TYR A 48 -6.76 6.17 -6.11
CA TYR A 48 -5.80 5.16 -6.51
C TYR A 48 -6.23 3.76 -6.08
N PHE A 49 -6.73 3.63 -4.85
CA PHE A 49 -7.19 2.34 -4.33
C PHE A 49 -8.38 1.80 -5.12
N ILE A 50 -9.34 2.64 -5.46
CA ILE A 50 -10.49 2.24 -6.28
C ILE A 50 -10.01 1.75 -7.65
N GLU A 51 -9.11 2.47 -8.28
CA GLU A 51 -8.52 2.04 -9.55
C GLU A 51 -7.80 0.69 -9.40
N LEU A 52 -7.06 0.51 -8.32
CA LEU A 52 -6.39 -0.76 -8.02
C LEU A 52 -7.39 -1.90 -7.90
N ILE A 53 -8.52 -1.70 -7.22
CA ILE A 53 -9.56 -2.71 -7.08
C ILE A 53 -10.06 -3.17 -8.45
N TYR A 54 -10.35 -2.22 -9.35
CA TYR A 54 -10.86 -2.53 -10.68
C TYR A 54 -9.82 -3.13 -11.62
N THR A 55 -8.55 -2.83 -11.41
CA THR A 55 -7.44 -3.35 -12.22
C THR A 55 -6.66 -4.47 -11.54
N PHE A 56 -7.14 -4.95 -10.40
CA PHE A 56 -6.46 -5.98 -9.62
C PHE A 56 -6.27 -7.26 -10.45
N PRO A 57 -5.05 -7.82 -10.50
CA PRO A 57 -4.76 -8.99 -11.34
C PRO A 57 -5.24 -10.27 -10.66
N LEU A 58 -6.55 -10.53 -10.68
CA LEU A 58 -7.17 -11.70 -10.06
C LEU A 58 -6.63 -13.02 -10.59
N GLU A 59 -6.20 -13.04 -11.85
CA GLU A 59 -5.64 -14.23 -12.50
C GLU A 59 -4.34 -14.74 -11.86
N LYS A 60 -3.66 -13.88 -11.11
CA LYS A 60 -2.41 -14.24 -10.41
C LYS A 60 -2.65 -14.79 -9.01
N PHE A 61 -3.89 -14.78 -8.54
CA PHE A 61 -4.23 -15.17 -7.18
C PHE A 61 -5.33 -16.21 -7.18
N ARG A 62 -5.39 -16.98 -6.09
CA ARG A 62 -6.46 -17.94 -5.83
C ARG A 62 -7.35 -17.42 -4.70
N GLU A 63 -8.54 -18.02 -4.57
CA GLU A 63 -9.49 -17.64 -3.53
C GLU A 63 -8.90 -17.76 -2.11
N ASP A 64 -8.01 -18.73 -1.89
CA ASP A 64 -7.39 -18.98 -0.59
C ASP A 64 -6.09 -18.20 -0.36
N ASP A 65 -5.68 -17.36 -1.31
CA ASP A 65 -4.47 -16.52 -1.21
C ASP A 65 -4.72 -15.19 -0.48
N GLU A 66 -5.61 -15.16 0.51
CA GLU A 66 -6.02 -13.92 1.18
C GLU A 66 -4.85 -13.14 1.76
N GLY A 67 -3.92 -13.82 2.42
CA GLY A 67 -2.72 -13.17 2.96
C GLY A 67 -1.86 -12.50 1.88
N LYS A 68 -1.67 -13.18 0.76
CA LYS A 68 -0.92 -12.62 -0.38
C LYS A 68 -1.63 -11.43 -1.00
N ILE A 69 -2.96 -11.48 -1.09
CA ILE A 69 -3.75 -10.36 -1.61
C ILE A 69 -3.62 -9.14 -0.71
N VAL A 70 -3.72 -9.33 0.61
CA VAL A 70 -3.55 -8.24 1.58
C VAL A 70 -2.16 -7.61 1.45
N VAL A 71 -1.11 -8.41 1.36
CA VAL A 71 0.26 -7.93 1.18
C VAL A 71 0.38 -7.14 -0.11
N TYR A 72 -0.16 -7.66 -1.21
CA TYR A 72 -0.11 -7.00 -2.52
C TYR A 72 -0.78 -5.63 -2.47
N ILE A 73 -2.00 -5.57 -1.93
CA ILE A 73 -2.76 -4.32 -1.82
C ILE A 73 -2.00 -3.31 -0.95
N THR A 74 -1.52 -3.75 0.22
CA THR A 74 -0.79 -2.89 1.15
C THR A 74 0.47 -2.33 0.50
N LYS A 75 1.19 -3.17 -0.23
CA LYS A 75 2.39 -2.76 -0.97
C LYS A 75 2.09 -1.74 -2.05
N CYS A 76 1.00 -1.92 -2.79
CA CYS A 76 0.58 -0.98 -3.82
C CYS A 76 0.21 0.38 -3.21
N ILE A 77 -0.53 0.39 -2.11
CA ILE A 77 -0.89 1.64 -1.42
C ILE A 77 0.37 2.34 -0.88
N TYR A 78 1.30 1.59 -0.33
CA TYR A 78 2.56 2.14 0.15
C TYR A 78 3.38 2.76 -0.99
N HIS A 79 3.47 2.09 -2.12
CA HIS A 79 4.17 2.62 -3.30
C HIS A 79 3.52 3.91 -3.81
N GLU A 80 2.20 3.97 -3.78
CA GLU A 80 1.48 5.19 -4.15
C GLU A 80 1.77 6.33 -3.17
N TYR A 81 1.79 6.03 -1.87
CA TYR A 81 2.22 6.99 -0.85
C TYR A 81 3.61 7.56 -1.17
N ILE A 82 4.57 6.69 -1.47
CA ILE A 82 5.94 7.10 -1.80
C ILE A 82 5.95 7.95 -3.07
N ARG A 83 5.19 7.57 -4.08
CA ARG A 83 5.08 8.34 -5.32
C ARG A 83 4.56 9.76 -5.06
N LEU A 84 3.50 9.87 -4.28
CA LEU A 84 2.91 11.17 -3.92
C LEU A 84 3.86 11.99 -3.07
N LEU A 85 4.55 11.36 -2.13
CA LEU A 85 5.55 12.03 -1.29
C LEU A 85 6.68 12.61 -2.14
N LYS A 86 7.18 11.84 -3.10
CA LYS A 86 8.22 12.30 -4.04
C LYS A 86 7.74 13.49 -4.87
N GLN A 87 6.49 13.47 -5.32
CA GLN A 87 5.91 14.61 -6.06
C GLN A 87 5.89 15.87 -5.21
N ILE A 88 5.50 15.79 -3.94
CA ILE A 88 5.49 16.92 -3.02
C ILE A 88 6.89 17.48 -2.84
N ILE A 89 7.87 16.60 -2.61
CA ILE A 89 9.26 16.99 -2.42
C ILE A 89 9.81 17.67 -3.69
N LEU A 90 9.52 17.12 -4.86
CA LEU A 90 9.96 17.69 -6.13
C LEU A 90 9.35 19.07 -6.40
N GLN A 91 8.06 19.25 -6.11
CA GLN A 91 7.40 20.55 -6.24
C GLN A 91 8.04 21.61 -5.33
N LYS A 92 8.40 21.22 -4.11
CA LYS A 92 9.11 22.10 -3.18
C LYS A 92 10.55 22.37 -3.64
N SER A 93 11.19 21.40 -4.29
CA SER A 93 12.58 21.52 -4.75
C SER A 93 12.74 22.36 -6.01
N GLU A 94 11.70 22.50 -6.83
CA GLU A 94 11.71 23.44 -7.96
C GLU A 94 11.89 24.88 -7.48
N VAL A 95 11.51 25.16 -6.23
CA VAL A 95 11.66 26.48 -5.62
C VAL A 95 13.03 26.65 -4.96
N ASN A 96 13.64 25.59 -4.40
CA ASN A 96 14.95 25.72 -3.71
C ASN A 96 15.57 24.34 -3.42
N TYR A 97 16.37 23.83 -4.35
CA TYR A 97 17.08 22.55 -4.16
C TYR A 97 18.03 22.60 -2.95
N SER A 98 18.54 23.77 -2.61
CA SER A 98 19.46 23.97 -1.48
C SER A 98 18.76 24.02 -0.12
N SER A 99 17.44 24.08 -0.06
CA SER A 99 16.68 24.15 1.18
C SER A 99 16.09 22.81 1.62
N LEU A 100 16.38 21.73 0.90
CA LEU A 100 15.94 20.41 1.29
C LEU A 100 16.67 19.92 2.54
N SER A 101 15.93 19.39 3.51
CA SER A 101 16.54 18.72 4.65
C SER A 101 17.29 17.47 4.22
N GLU A 102 18.24 17.01 5.04
CA GLU A 102 18.97 15.76 4.75
C GLU A 102 18.02 14.58 4.54
N GLU A 103 16.92 14.51 5.29
CA GLU A 103 15.92 13.47 5.15
C GLU A 103 15.23 13.52 3.79
N GLN A 104 14.90 14.71 3.30
CA GLN A 104 14.27 14.90 2.00
C GLN A 104 15.22 14.55 0.86
N LEU A 105 16.48 14.96 0.97
CA LEU A 105 17.54 14.57 0.04
C LEU A 105 17.73 13.06 0.02
N HIS A 106 17.70 12.46 1.20
CA HIS A 106 17.86 11.02 1.36
C HIS A 106 16.73 10.25 0.64
N VAL A 107 15.48 10.71 0.75
CA VAL A 107 14.35 10.13 0.03
C VAL A 107 14.53 10.24 -1.48
N LEU A 108 15.06 11.35 -1.98
CA LEU A 108 15.31 11.55 -3.41
C LEU A 108 16.48 10.73 -3.93
N GLU A 109 17.55 10.58 -3.15
CA GLU A 109 18.77 9.88 -3.54
C GLU A 109 18.67 8.36 -3.36
N SER A 110 17.80 7.89 -2.47
CA SER A 110 17.69 6.48 -2.09
C SER A 110 16.90 5.61 -3.05
N ARG A 111 16.88 5.96 -4.35
CA ARG A 111 16.10 5.21 -5.35
C ARG A 111 16.49 3.74 -5.47
N ASN A 112 17.75 3.38 -5.21
CA ASN A 112 18.25 2.04 -5.53
C ASN A 112 19.00 1.32 -4.41
N SER A 113 19.47 2.01 -3.36
CA SER A 113 20.35 1.42 -2.35
C SER A 113 19.63 1.00 -1.07
N GLU A 114 18.35 1.28 -0.93
CA GLU A 114 17.61 1.06 0.31
C GLU A 114 16.31 0.27 0.16
N LYS A 115 16.27 -0.58 -0.85
CA LYS A 115 15.15 -1.50 -1.05
C LYS A 115 14.88 -2.31 0.21
N ASP A 116 15.93 -2.71 0.92
CA ASP A 116 15.83 -3.47 2.16
C ASP A 116 15.29 -2.63 3.32
N CYS A 117 15.67 -1.35 3.40
CA CYS A 117 15.19 -0.44 4.44
C CYS A 117 13.69 -0.13 4.25
N TYR A 118 13.26 0.10 3.01
CA TYR A 118 11.85 0.30 2.70
C TYR A 118 11.02 -0.95 2.98
N GLU A 119 11.54 -2.12 2.68
CA GLU A 119 10.87 -3.38 2.99
C GLU A 119 10.73 -3.59 4.50
N GLN A 120 11.75 -3.25 5.28
CA GLN A 120 11.67 -3.34 6.73
C GLN A 120 10.63 -2.39 7.32
N ILE A 121 10.60 -1.15 6.84
CA ILE A 121 9.59 -0.17 7.26
C ILE A 121 8.19 -0.65 6.87
N PHE A 122 8.05 -1.15 5.64
CA PHE A 122 6.79 -1.70 5.14
C PHE A 122 6.32 -2.87 6.01
N LEU A 123 7.20 -3.82 6.31
CA LEU A 123 6.87 -4.98 7.14
C LEU A 123 6.52 -4.60 8.56
N SER A 124 7.23 -3.62 9.15
CA SER A 124 6.93 -3.10 10.47
C SER A 124 5.54 -2.45 10.52
N GLU A 125 5.21 -1.63 9.54
CA GLU A 125 3.91 -0.99 9.44
C GLU A 125 2.79 -2.00 9.18
N LEU A 126 3.05 -3.00 8.36
CA LEU A 126 2.12 -4.08 8.11
C LEU A 126 1.81 -4.85 9.40
N HIS A 127 2.83 -5.17 10.20
CA HIS A 127 2.68 -5.85 11.48
C HIS A 127 1.80 -5.05 12.45
N GLN A 128 1.94 -3.73 12.47
CA GLN A 128 1.12 -2.86 13.33
C GLN A 128 -0.36 -2.83 12.93
N ASN A 129 -0.68 -3.08 11.68
CA ASN A 129 -2.04 -2.97 11.15
C ASN A 129 -2.77 -4.31 11.01
N LEU A 130 -2.09 -5.43 11.23
CA LEU A 130 -2.66 -6.77 11.10
C LEU A 130 -2.82 -7.45 12.45
N GLU A 131 -3.80 -8.33 12.54
CA GLU A 131 -3.93 -9.23 13.67
C GLU A 131 -2.77 -10.22 13.67
N GLU A 132 -2.43 -10.74 14.87
CA GLU A 132 -1.30 -11.63 15.06
C GLU A 132 -1.34 -12.87 14.15
N LYS A 133 -2.53 -13.44 13.93
CA LYS A 133 -2.73 -14.58 13.04
C LYS A 133 -2.45 -14.25 11.58
N GLU A 134 -2.89 -13.07 11.15
CA GLU A 134 -2.66 -12.59 9.79
C GLU A 134 -1.17 -12.32 9.56
N TRP A 135 -0.53 -11.74 10.55
CA TRP A 135 0.91 -11.48 10.51
C TRP A 135 1.72 -12.77 10.42
N ASP A 136 1.37 -13.79 11.21
CA ASP A 136 2.03 -15.10 11.16
C ASP A 136 1.95 -15.73 9.78
N ILE A 137 0.79 -15.68 9.14
CA ILE A 137 0.60 -16.22 7.79
C ILE A 137 1.48 -15.47 6.79
N ILE A 138 1.49 -14.15 6.85
CA ILE A 138 2.30 -13.31 5.96
C ILE A 138 3.77 -13.54 6.19
N GLN A 139 4.20 -13.66 7.43
CA GLN A 139 5.59 -13.93 7.79
C GLN A 139 6.06 -15.26 7.19
N LYS A 140 5.25 -16.31 7.28
CA LYS A 140 5.59 -17.61 6.73
C LYS A 140 5.66 -17.61 5.21
N ILE A 141 4.74 -16.91 4.54
CA ILE A 141 4.64 -16.91 3.08
C ILE A 141 5.65 -15.95 2.45
N TYR A 142 5.74 -14.75 2.98
CA TYR A 142 6.47 -13.64 2.35
C TYR A 142 7.90 -13.52 2.86
N ILE A 143 8.11 -13.58 4.18
CA ILE A 143 9.41 -13.31 4.80
C ILE A 143 10.28 -14.57 4.80
N GLU A 144 9.72 -15.70 5.21
CA GLU A 144 10.45 -16.96 5.30
C GLU A 144 10.54 -17.72 4.00
N GLY A 145 9.81 -17.30 2.96
CA GLY A 145 9.82 -17.91 1.65
C GLY A 145 9.32 -19.35 1.62
N LYS A 146 8.62 -19.78 2.66
CA LYS A 146 8.05 -21.12 2.70
C LYS A 146 6.85 -21.18 1.79
N ALA A 147 6.95 -21.99 0.76
CA ALA A 147 5.79 -22.32 -0.05
C ALA A 147 4.72 -22.97 0.84
N VAL A 148 3.51 -22.41 0.80
CA VAL A 148 2.36 -23.07 1.40
C VAL A 148 2.02 -24.25 0.50
N SER A 149 2.57 -25.38 0.83
CA SER A 149 2.16 -26.61 0.20
C SER A 149 0.98 -27.18 0.95
#